data_def50d29c9be9d1922a84a2cb9262024
#
_entry.id   def50d29c9be9d1922a84a2cb9262024
#
_cell.length_a   1.000
_cell.length_b   1.000
_cell.length_c   1.000
_cell.angle_alpha   90.00
_cell.angle_beta   90.00
_cell.angle_gamma   90.00
#
_symmetry.space_group_name_H-M   'P 1'
#
loop_
_entity.id
_entity.type
_entity.pdbx_description
1 polymer ?
#
loop_
_entity_poly.entity_id
_entity_poly.type
_entity_poly.pdbx_seq_one_letter_code
_entity_poly.pdbx_strand_id
1 'polypeptide(L)'
;SARICFDRPQAVGPLQLVQFSGGMASNAVPDRAQAVVECGKFASQVYALLRDRFDCTLCGTQIQIEATGISAHASTPQEGKNAITTLAAGLADVFAQHGSEQPFLTVLSQFFAGDFYAEKLGLSCSGPVLGPMTQNVGICDFANGYFTLDMRIPVSGQTERIQDRLAQLAQTYGFRVEYEKVKEYTHVSPDSSFLRGLAAAYRAE
;
A
#
# COMPACT_ATOMS: atom_id res chain seq x y z
N SER A 1 9.11 4.23 -7.65
CA SER A 1 7.84 4.44 -6.94
C SER A 1 6.80 5.06 -7.85
N ALA A 2 5.54 4.89 -7.52
CA ALA A 2 4.42 5.55 -8.18
C ALA A 2 3.48 6.16 -7.13
N ARG A 3 2.76 7.20 -7.52
CA ARG A 3 1.67 7.77 -6.73
C ARG A 3 0.35 7.45 -7.43
N ILE A 4 -0.56 6.84 -6.71
CA ILE A 4 -1.92 6.54 -7.17
C ILE A 4 -2.82 7.67 -6.68
N CYS A 5 -3.39 8.43 -7.60
CA CYS A 5 -4.10 9.67 -7.30
C CYS A 5 -5.58 9.56 -7.71
N PHE A 6 -6.48 9.85 -6.79
CA PHE A 6 -7.92 9.90 -7.00
C PHE A 6 -8.40 11.35 -7.01
N ASP A 7 -9.20 11.71 -7.99
CA ASP A 7 -9.85 13.01 -8.04
C ASP A 7 -11.13 12.98 -7.21
N ARG A 8 -11.03 13.34 -5.91
CA ARG A 8 -12.12 13.39 -4.94
C ARG A 8 -12.96 12.10 -4.91
N PRO A 9 -12.38 10.97 -4.47
CA PRO A 9 -13.08 9.71 -4.41
C PRO A 9 -14.24 9.80 -3.42
N GLN A 10 -15.47 9.84 -3.92
CA GLN A 10 -16.67 9.86 -3.10
C GLN A 10 -17.15 8.44 -2.83
N ALA A 11 -17.53 8.18 -1.58
CA ALA A 11 -18.21 6.96 -1.25
C ALA A 11 -19.63 6.97 -1.81
N VAL A 12 -20.11 5.81 -2.23
CA VAL A 12 -21.52 5.56 -2.51
C VAL A 12 -22.09 4.81 -1.31
N GLY A 13 -23.31 5.16 -0.89
CA GLY A 13 -23.99 4.51 0.21
C GLY A 13 -23.97 5.31 1.53
N PRO A 14 -24.43 4.71 2.64
CA PRO A 14 -24.63 5.40 3.91
C PRO A 14 -23.36 5.69 4.71
N LEU A 15 -22.25 4.99 4.43
CA LEU A 15 -20.97 5.23 5.10
C LEU A 15 -20.10 6.14 4.24
N GLN A 16 -19.42 7.11 4.89
CA GLN A 16 -18.54 8.05 4.20
C GLN A 16 -17.16 8.04 4.84
N LEU A 17 -16.12 7.85 4.03
CA LEU A 17 -14.74 8.02 4.48
C LEU A 17 -14.44 9.53 4.55
N VAL A 18 -14.19 10.03 5.76
CA VAL A 18 -13.91 11.46 6.02
C VAL A 18 -12.41 11.71 5.97
N GLN A 19 -11.65 10.82 6.60
CA GLN A 19 -10.19 10.90 6.67
C GLN A 19 -9.59 9.50 6.59
N PHE A 20 -8.44 9.41 5.91
CA PHE A 20 -7.58 8.23 5.97
C PHE A 20 -6.14 8.68 5.73
N SER A 21 -5.26 8.33 6.65
CA SER A 21 -3.84 8.68 6.53
C SER A 21 -2.96 7.64 7.20
N GLY A 22 -1.71 7.56 6.76
CA GLY A 22 -0.73 6.66 7.36
C GLY A 22 0.62 6.72 6.65
N GLY A 23 1.66 6.27 7.35
CA GLY A 23 3.01 6.22 6.85
C GLY A 23 3.70 7.58 6.70
N MET A 24 5.03 7.58 6.74
CA MET A 24 5.87 8.78 6.62
C MET A 24 6.91 8.69 5.51
N ALA A 25 7.17 7.48 5.01
CA ALA A 25 8.18 7.23 3.98
C ALA A 25 7.70 6.16 3.00
N SER A 26 7.88 6.41 1.70
CA SER A 26 7.45 5.48 0.64
C SER A 26 8.18 4.13 0.70
N ASN A 27 9.41 4.12 1.19
CA ASN A 27 10.29 2.94 1.26
C ASN A 27 10.24 2.19 2.62
N ALA A 28 9.25 2.46 3.45
CA ALA A 28 9.01 1.76 4.71
C ALA A 28 7.60 1.18 4.76
N VAL A 29 7.42 0.03 5.41
CA VAL A 29 6.11 -0.52 5.76
C VAL A 29 5.54 0.32 6.90
N PRO A 30 4.35 0.93 6.75
CA PRO A 30 3.76 1.75 7.80
C PRO A 30 3.31 0.92 9.01
N ASP A 31 3.72 1.35 10.19
CA ASP A 31 3.31 0.76 11.46
C ASP A 31 2.07 1.42 12.08
N ARG A 32 1.61 2.56 11.52
CA ARG A 32 0.39 3.26 11.94
C ARG A 32 -0.41 3.75 10.75
N ALA A 33 -1.73 3.64 10.89
CA ALA A 33 -2.70 4.28 10.01
C ALA A 33 -3.94 4.67 10.80
N GLN A 34 -4.59 5.75 10.39
CA GLN A 34 -5.79 6.26 11.04
C GLN A 34 -6.85 6.62 10.01
N ALA A 35 -8.10 6.50 10.41
CA ALA A 35 -9.25 6.88 9.61
C ALA A 35 -10.36 7.50 10.46
N VAL A 36 -11.19 8.31 9.81
CA VAL A 36 -12.47 8.79 10.35
C VAL A 36 -13.56 8.42 9.37
N VAL A 37 -14.60 7.75 9.87
CA VAL A 37 -15.74 7.32 9.07
C VAL A 37 -17.00 7.95 9.64
N GLU A 38 -17.77 8.63 8.79
CA GLU A 38 -19.14 9.05 9.10
C GLU A 38 -20.09 7.89 8.82
N CYS A 39 -20.84 7.49 9.84
CA CYS A 39 -21.66 6.26 9.82
C CYS A 39 -23.16 6.55 10.02
N GLY A 40 -23.55 7.77 10.36
CA GLY A 40 -24.93 8.12 10.65
C GLY A 40 -25.57 7.17 11.65
N LYS A 41 -26.75 6.64 11.34
CA LYS A 41 -27.48 5.70 12.20
C LYS A 41 -26.80 4.34 12.41
N PHE A 42 -25.80 4.02 11.64
CA PHE A 42 -25.07 2.74 11.71
C PHE A 42 -23.85 2.80 12.64
N ALA A 43 -23.54 3.94 13.26
CA ALA A 43 -22.31 4.15 14.02
C ALA A 43 -22.06 3.07 15.10
N SER A 44 -23.08 2.71 15.88
CA SER A 44 -22.93 1.67 16.92
C SER A 44 -22.65 0.27 16.32
N GLN A 45 -23.25 -0.05 15.17
CA GLN A 45 -23.02 -1.34 14.49
C GLN A 45 -21.61 -1.41 13.91
N VAL A 46 -21.20 -0.35 13.20
CA VAL A 46 -19.86 -0.25 12.62
C VAL A 46 -18.79 -0.27 13.70
N TYR A 47 -19.00 0.45 14.83
CA TYR A 47 -18.11 0.41 15.97
C TYR A 47 -17.95 -1.03 16.52
N ALA A 48 -19.05 -1.77 16.68
CA ALA A 48 -19.01 -3.14 17.17
C ALA A 48 -18.22 -4.08 16.23
N LEU A 49 -18.26 -3.85 14.91
CA LEU A 49 -17.52 -4.66 13.93
C LEU A 49 -16.01 -4.35 13.90
N LEU A 50 -15.61 -3.13 14.26
CA LEU A 50 -14.22 -2.68 14.13
C LEU A 50 -13.42 -2.76 15.43
N ARG A 51 -14.03 -2.57 16.60
CA ARG A 51 -13.36 -2.40 17.90
C ARG A 51 -12.52 -3.61 18.34
N ASP A 52 -12.83 -4.81 17.87
CA ASP A 52 -12.06 -6.01 18.21
C ASP A 52 -10.81 -6.18 17.32
N ARG A 53 -10.71 -5.39 16.24
CA ARG A 53 -9.61 -5.43 15.26
C ARG A 53 -8.72 -4.21 15.31
N PHE A 54 -9.28 -3.06 15.71
CA PHE A 54 -8.64 -1.75 15.67
C PHE A 54 -8.94 -0.97 16.95
N ASP A 55 -8.08 -0.01 17.26
CA ASP A 55 -8.40 0.97 18.30
C ASP A 55 -9.44 1.96 17.76
N CYS A 56 -10.62 1.98 18.40
CA CYS A 56 -11.78 2.70 17.91
C CYS A 56 -12.37 3.61 18.97
N THR A 57 -12.69 4.84 18.59
CA THR A 57 -13.43 5.79 19.42
C THR A 57 -14.70 6.21 18.70
N LEU A 58 -15.85 5.98 19.36
CA LEU A 58 -17.16 6.44 18.86
C LEU A 58 -17.42 7.89 19.28
N CYS A 59 -17.57 8.78 18.30
CA CYS A 59 -17.80 10.21 18.48
C CYS A 59 -19.11 10.62 17.77
N GLY A 60 -20.24 10.44 18.45
CA GLY A 60 -21.56 10.70 17.85
C GLY A 60 -21.85 9.75 16.69
N THR A 61 -21.98 10.28 15.47
CA THR A 61 -22.18 9.50 14.24
C THR A 61 -20.87 9.10 13.56
N GLN A 62 -19.75 9.58 14.07
CA GLN A 62 -18.42 9.29 13.52
C GLN A 62 -17.66 8.28 14.38
N ILE A 63 -16.79 7.53 13.72
CA ILE A 63 -15.84 6.64 14.37
C ILE A 63 -14.44 7.06 13.95
N GLN A 64 -13.58 7.29 14.94
CA GLN A 64 -12.14 7.40 14.77
C GLN A 64 -11.52 6.02 14.95
N ILE A 65 -10.66 5.62 14.02
CA ILE A 65 -10.08 4.29 13.98
C ILE A 65 -8.56 4.43 13.82
N GLU A 66 -7.81 3.72 14.65
CA GLU A 66 -6.36 3.57 14.50
C GLU A 66 -5.99 2.10 14.31
N ALA A 67 -5.13 1.84 13.33
CA ALA A 67 -4.54 0.54 13.08
C ALA A 67 -3.05 0.57 13.42
N THR A 68 -2.59 -0.47 14.13
CA THR A 68 -1.18 -0.69 14.44
C THR A 68 -0.64 -1.84 13.60
N GLY A 69 0.53 -1.62 13.02
CA GLY A 69 1.28 -2.58 12.23
C GLY A 69 2.67 -2.85 12.80
N ILE A 70 3.56 -3.31 11.94
CA ILE A 70 4.98 -3.56 12.24
C ILE A 70 5.79 -2.96 11.11
N SER A 71 6.71 -2.05 11.45
CA SER A 71 7.56 -1.41 10.45
C SER A 71 8.61 -2.39 9.93
N ALA A 72 8.87 -2.32 8.62
CA ALA A 72 9.94 -3.04 7.93
C ALA A 72 10.41 -2.21 6.73
N HIS A 73 11.52 -2.62 6.11
CA HIS A 73 11.96 -1.99 4.88
C HIS A 73 11.11 -2.47 3.70
N ALA A 74 10.81 -1.60 2.71
CA ALA A 74 9.97 -1.96 1.56
C ALA A 74 10.59 -3.04 0.63
N SER A 75 11.86 -3.41 0.81
CA SER A 75 12.47 -4.55 0.12
C SER A 75 12.17 -5.90 0.77
N THR A 76 11.76 -5.90 2.04
CA THR A 76 11.38 -7.08 2.82
C THR A 76 10.03 -6.85 3.50
N PRO A 77 8.97 -6.52 2.74
CA PRO A 77 7.69 -6.09 3.31
C PRO A 77 6.98 -7.20 4.10
N GLN A 78 7.32 -8.46 3.83
CA GLN A 78 6.82 -9.64 4.54
C GLN A 78 7.28 -9.73 6.01
N GLU A 79 8.35 -9.00 6.38
CA GLU A 79 8.82 -8.90 7.77
C GLU A 79 8.00 -7.89 8.59
N GLY A 80 7.17 -7.09 7.92
CA GLY A 80 6.32 -6.09 8.53
C GLY A 80 4.83 -6.46 8.48
N LYS A 81 4.03 -5.56 9.07
CA LYS A 81 2.57 -5.55 8.95
C LYS A 81 2.13 -4.15 8.53
N ASN A 82 1.68 -3.99 7.31
CA ASN A 82 1.28 -2.70 6.78
C ASN A 82 -0.05 -2.23 7.38
N ALA A 83 -0.01 -1.20 8.23
CA ALA A 83 -1.18 -0.66 8.91
C ALA A 83 -2.18 -0.02 7.93
N ILE A 84 -1.71 0.63 6.85
CA ILE A 84 -2.57 1.26 5.83
C ILE A 84 -3.45 0.20 5.17
N THR A 85 -2.85 -0.83 4.60
CA THR A 85 -3.59 -1.86 3.85
C THR A 85 -4.43 -2.75 4.77
N THR A 86 -4.00 -2.96 6.02
CA THR A 86 -4.78 -3.67 7.04
C THR A 86 -6.05 -2.90 7.42
N LEU A 87 -5.93 -1.57 7.65
CA LEU A 87 -7.07 -0.72 7.96
C LEU A 87 -8.01 -0.60 6.74
N ALA A 88 -7.46 -0.39 5.55
CA ALA A 88 -8.25 -0.30 4.33
C ALA A 88 -9.08 -1.58 4.07
N ALA A 89 -8.51 -2.76 4.28
CA ALA A 89 -9.23 -4.03 4.15
C ALA A 89 -10.38 -4.15 5.16
N GLY A 90 -10.14 -3.80 6.44
CA GLY A 90 -11.17 -3.81 7.46
C GLY A 90 -12.31 -2.86 7.17
N LEU A 91 -12.00 -1.65 6.68
CA LEU A 91 -13.02 -0.66 6.30
C LEU A 91 -13.77 -1.07 5.03
N ALA A 92 -13.09 -1.59 4.00
CA ALA A 92 -13.75 -2.04 2.77
C ALA A 92 -14.79 -3.14 3.07
N ASP A 93 -14.48 -4.10 3.95
CA ASP A 93 -15.41 -5.15 4.40
C ASP A 93 -16.66 -4.54 5.06
N VAL A 94 -16.46 -3.57 5.96
CA VAL A 94 -17.57 -2.92 6.68
C VAL A 94 -18.41 -2.06 5.75
N PHE A 95 -17.79 -1.33 4.81
CA PHE A 95 -18.50 -0.54 3.80
C PHE A 95 -19.39 -1.46 2.96
N ALA A 96 -18.86 -2.57 2.45
CA ALA A 96 -19.61 -3.53 1.64
C ALA A 96 -20.79 -4.13 2.42
N GLN A 97 -20.63 -4.50 3.70
CA GLN A 97 -21.70 -5.01 4.56
C GLN A 97 -22.85 -4.03 4.76
N HIS A 98 -22.61 -2.72 4.61
CA HIS A 98 -23.60 -1.66 4.73
C HIS A 98 -24.04 -1.10 3.37
N GLY A 99 -23.75 -1.79 2.26
CA GLY A 99 -24.08 -1.33 0.91
C GLY A 99 -23.39 -0.03 0.53
N SER A 100 -22.19 0.19 1.06
CA SER A 100 -21.35 1.35 0.73
C SER A 100 -20.13 0.90 -0.07
N GLU A 101 -19.67 1.75 -0.98
CA GLU A 101 -18.46 1.55 -1.76
C GLU A 101 -17.60 2.81 -1.70
N GLN A 102 -16.31 2.63 -1.53
CA GLN A 102 -15.32 3.69 -1.58
C GLN A 102 -14.14 3.21 -2.45
N PRO A 103 -14.00 3.74 -3.70
CA PRO A 103 -12.98 3.25 -4.65
C PRO A 103 -11.56 3.26 -4.08
N PHE A 104 -11.23 4.25 -3.27
CA PHE A 104 -9.94 4.36 -2.60
C PHE A 104 -9.66 3.15 -1.67
N LEU A 105 -10.63 2.77 -0.84
CA LEU A 105 -10.52 1.61 0.05
C LEU A 105 -10.54 0.31 -0.76
N THR A 106 -11.38 0.24 -1.80
CA THR A 106 -11.49 -0.92 -2.67
C THR A 106 -10.15 -1.27 -3.32
N VAL A 107 -9.47 -0.28 -3.90
CA VAL A 107 -8.16 -0.48 -4.56
C VAL A 107 -7.11 -0.90 -3.54
N LEU A 108 -7.02 -0.23 -2.38
CA LEU A 108 -6.07 -0.60 -1.32
C LEU A 108 -6.30 -2.03 -0.81
N SER A 109 -7.56 -2.40 -0.59
CA SER A 109 -7.94 -3.72 -0.08
C SER A 109 -7.70 -4.83 -1.10
N GLN A 110 -8.20 -4.66 -2.32
CA GLN A 110 -8.19 -5.73 -3.33
C GLN A 110 -6.80 -6.05 -3.86
N PHE A 111 -5.95 -5.03 -4.03
CA PHE A 111 -4.69 -5.20 -4.75
C PHE A 111 -3.44 -5.16 -3.86
N PHE A 112 -3.56 -4.64 -2.63
CA PHE A 112 -2.37 -4.41 -1.80
C PHE A 112 -2.45 -5.05 -0.41
N ALA A 113 -3.64 -5.31 0.14
CA ALA A 113 -3.77 -5.91 1.46
C ALA A 113 -3.28 -7.36 1.47
N GLY A 114 -2.26 -7.64 2.29
CA GLY A 114 -1.69 -8.98 2.43
C GLY A 114 -0.95 -9.51 1.19
N ASP A 115 -0.64 -8.64 0.23
CA ASP A 115 0.13 -9.01 -0.97
C ASP A 115 1.46 -8.25 -0.99
N PHE A 116 2.55 -8.96 -0.79
CA PHE A 116 3.90 -8.41 -0.77
C PHE A 116 4.61 -8.52 -2.12
N TYR A 117 4.11 -9.36 -3.02
CA TYR A 117 4.82 -9.79 -4.24
C TYR A 117 4.08 -9.46 -5.54
N ALA A 118 3.10 -8.56 -5.47
CA ALA A 118 2.27 -8.11 -6.59
C ALA A 118 1.51 -9.26 -7.32
N GLU A 119 1.14 -10.31 -6.58
CA GLU A 119 0.37 -11.44 -7.09
C GLU A 119 -1.04 -11.04 -7.48
N LYS A 120 -1.72 -10.23 -6.64
CA LYS A 120 -3.07 -9.72 -6.90
C LYS A 120 -3.13 -8.75 -8.08
N LEU A 121 -2.00 -8.11 -8.39
CA LEU A 121 -1.85 -7.32 -9.61
C LEU A 121 -1.59 -8.17 -10.85
N GLY A 122 -1.23 -9.45 -10.70
CA GLY A 122 -0.76 -10.31 -11.79
C GLY A 122 0.61 -9.92 -12.31
N LEU A 123 1.44 -9.29 -11.48
CA LEU A 123 2.75 -8.73 -11.85
C LEU A 123 3.92 -9.49 -11.21
N SER A 124 3.64 -10.45 -10.34
CA SER A 124 4.67 -11.22 -9.64
C SER A 124 5.74 -11.76 -10.58
N CYS A 125 6.99 -11.53 -10.24
CA CYS A 125 8.17 -12.02 -10.95
C CYS A 125 9.34 -12.21 -10.00
N SER A 126 10.35 -12.98 -10.40
CA SER A 126 11.56 -13.20 -9.61
C SER A 126 12.78 -13.18 -10.50
N GLY A 127 13.86 -12.56 -10.00
CA GLY A 127 15.15 -12.54 -10.64
C GLY A 127 16.16 -13.49 -9.97
N PRO A 128 17.16 -13.99 -10.70
CA PRO A 128 18.11 -14.98 -10.18
C PRO A 128 19.03 -14.41 -9.07
N VAL A 129 19.18 -13.09 -9.00
CA VAL A 129 20.10 -12.41 -8.06
C VAL A 129 19.35 -11.71 -6.95
N LEU A 130 18.27 -10.97 -7.28
CA LEU A 130 17.54 -10.13 -6.33
C LEU A 130 16.29 -10.81 -5.73
N GLY A 131 15.98 -12.03 -6.17
CA GLY A 131 14.82 -12.75 -5.68
C GLY A 131 13.48 -12.20 -6.22
N PRO A 132 12.40 -12.27 -5.43
CA PRO A 132 11.08 -11.87 -5.87
C PRO A 132 10.93 -10.35 -5.95
N MET A 133 10.03 -9.90 -6.84
CA MET A 133 9.51 -8.54 -6.85
C MET A 133 8.78 -8.28 -5.53
N THR A 134 8.93 -7.06 -4.98
CA THR A 134 8.16 -6.65 -3.81
C THR A 134 7.34 -5.40 -4.09
N GLN A 135 6.22 -5.26 -3.35
CA GLN A 135 5.40 -4.06 -3.35
C GLN A 135 5.04 -3.62 -1.93
N ASN A 136 4.94 -2.32 -1.72
CA ASN A 136 4.53 -1.73 -0.46
C ASN A 136 3.77 -0.42 -0.67
N VAL A 137 2.66 -0.25 0.04
CA VAL A 137 2.00 1.06 0.17
C VAL A 137 2.66 1.78 1.33
N GLY A 138 3.45 2.82 1.04
CA GLY A 138 4.31 3.47 2.05
C GLY A 138 3.70 4.71 2.69
N ILE A 139 2.91 5.48 1.95
CA ILE A 139 2.25 6.71 2.43
C ILE A 139 0.82 6.70 1.92
N CYS A 140 -0.10 7.18 2.74
CA CYS A 140 -1.50 7.36 2.37
C CYS A 140 -2.01 8.71 2.90
N ASP A 141 -2.64 9.50 2.03
CA ASP A 141 -3.24 10.79 2.33
C ASP A 141 -4.54 10.94 1.53
N PHE A 142 -5.64 10.58 2.17
CA PHE A 142 -6.97 10.65 1.55
C PHE A 142 -7.44 12.09 1.32
N ALA A 143 -7.05 13.03 2.19
CA ALA A 143 -7.44 14.43 2.04
C ALA A 143 -6.88 15.04 0.74
N ASN A 144 -5.67 14.64 0.36
CA ASN A 144 -5.03 14.99 -0.91
C ASN A 144 -5.28 13.94 -2.02
N GLY A 145 -6.08 12.91 -1.74
CA GLY A 145 -6.54 11.93 -2.70
C GLY A 145 -5.47 10.97 -3.21
N TYR A 146 -4.43 10.63 -2.45
CA TYR A 146 -3.40 9.75 -2.97
C TYR A 146 -2.85 8.73 -1.96
N PHE A 147 -2.22 7.69 -2.50
CA PHE A 147 -1.25 6.86 -1.79
C PHE A 147 -0.03 6.57 -2.65
N THR A 148 1.11 6.27 -2.02
CA THR A 148 2.36 5.90 -2.71
C THR A 148 2.52 4.40 -2.76
N LEU A 149 2.96 3.90 -3.92
CA LEU A 149 3.29 2.50 -4.17
C LEU A 149 4.80 2.38 -4.45
N ASP A 150 5.54 1.75 -3.58
CA ASP A 150 6.93 1.37 -3.82
C ASP A 150 7.00 -0.06 -4.34
N MET A 151 7.62 -0.24 -5.51
CA MET A 151 7.80 -1.55 -6.14
C MET A 151 9.30 -1.78 -6.39
N ARG A 152 9.80 -2.92 -5.94
CA ARG A 152 11.18 -3.38 -6.18
C ARG A 152 11.16 -4.43 -7.26
N ILE A 153 11.72 -4.10 -8.42
CA ILE A 153 11.62 -4.90 -9.64
C ILE A 153 12.95 -5.61 -9.84
N PRO A 154 13.01 -6.96 -9.75
CA PRO A 154 14.27 -7.71 -9.75
C PRO A 154 14.80 -8.03 -11.15
N VAL A 155 14.04 -7.74 -12.21
CA VAL A 155 14.41 -8.02 -13.59
C VAL A 155 14.12 -6.82 -14.49
N SER A 156 14.93 -6.62 -15.53
CA SER A 156 14.70 -5.59 -16.54
C SER A 156 13.45 -5.90 -17.39
N GLY A 157 12.89 -4.87 -18.03
CA GLY A 157 11.79 -5.03 -18.99
C GLY A 157 10.39 -5.20 -18.39
N GLN A 158 10.23 -5.10 -17.06
CA GLN A 158 8.92 -5.22 -16.42
C GLN A 158 8.18 -3.86 -16.30
N THR A 159 8.86 -2.76 -16.56
CA THR A 159 8.31 -1.40 -16.33
C THR A 159 7.06 -1.17 -17.16
N GLU A 160 7.07 -1.49 -18.44
CA GLU A 160 5.91 -1.31 -19.34
C GLU A 160 4.73 -2.17 -18.88
N ARG A 161 4.95 -3.43 -18.55
CA ARG A 161 3.91 -4.32 -18.04
C ARG A 161 3.25 -3.78 -16.76
N ILE A 162 4.04 -3.20 -15.86
CA ILE A 162 3.54 -2.56 -14.63
C ILE A 162 2.71 -1.33 -14.98
N GLN A 163 3.20 -0.49 -15.89
CA GLN A 163 2.50 0.71 -16.35
C GLN A 163 1.17 0.36 -17.01
N ASP A 164 1.15 -0.61 -17.90
CA ASP A 164 -0.08 -1.10 -18.57
C ASP A 164 -1.10 -1.62 -17.56
N ARG A 165 -0.64 -2.42 -16.59
CA ARG A 165 -1.52 -2.95 -15.56
C ARG A 165 -2.12 -1.87 -14.67
N LEU A 166 -1.31 -0.91 -14.22
CA LEU A 166 -1.78 0.22 -13.43
C LEU A 166 -2.71 1.13 -14.25
N ALA A 167 -2.45 1.32 -15.55
CA ALA A 167 -3.34 2.08 -16.43
C ALA A 167 -4.71 1.41 -16.62
N GLN A 168 -4.77 0.08 -16.75
CA GLN A 168 -6.03 -0.67 -16.79
C GLN A 168 -6.84 -0.49 -15.50
N LEU A 169 -6.18 -0.59 -14.34
CA LEU A 169 -6.84 -0.36 -13.06
C LEU A 169 -7.30 1.10 -12.90
N ALA A 170 -6.50 2.05 -13.38
CA ALA A 170 -6.85 3.47 -13.38
C ALA A 170 -8.15 3.74 -14.13
N GLN A 171 -8.35 3.12 -15.30
CA GLN A 171 -9.60 3.21 -16.07
C GLN A 171 -10.80 2.58 -15.31
N THR A 172 -10.57 1.46 -14.63
CA THR A 172 -11.64 0.73 -13.94
C THR A 172 -12.09 1.44 -12.66
N TYR A 173 -11.15 1.99 -11.89
CA TYR A 173 -11.41 2.52 -10.54
C TYR A 173 -11.36 4.06 -10.45
N GLY A 174 -11.14 4.76 -11.56
CA GLY A 174 -11.20 6.22 -11.61
C GLY A 174 -10.04 6.92 -10.91
N PHE A 175 -8.82 6.41 -11.05
CA PHE A 175 -7.61 7.08 -10.55
C PHE A 175 -6.63 7.40 -11.68
N ARG A 176 -5.60 8.19 -11.41
CA ARG A 176 -4.44 8.40 -12.28
C ARG A 176 -3.17 7.94 -11.59
N VAL A 177 -2.15 7.66 -12.38
CA VAL A 177 -0.84 7.23 -11.88
C VAL A 177 0.21 8.27 -12.22
N GLU A 178 0.90 8.76 -11.20
CA GLU A 178 2.06 9.64 -11.34
C GLU A 178 3.33 8.83 -11.02
N TYR A 179 4.18 8.66 -12.03
CA TYR A 179 5.42 7.90 -11.87
C TYR A 179 6.54 8.81 -11.40
N GLU A 180 7.21 8.43 -10.32
CA GLU A 180 8.49 9.02 -9.95
C GLU A 180 9.59 8.47 -10.86
N LYS A 181 10.74 9.17 -10.87
CA LYS A 181 11.90 8.73 -11.67
C LYS A 181 12.29 7.31 -11.31
N VAL A 182 12.20 6.41 -12.29
CA VAL A 182 12.67 5.03 -12.15
C VAL A 182 14.19 5.07 -11.96
N LYS A 183 14.68 4.52 -10.88
CA LYS A 183 16.12 4.28 -10.71
C LYS A 183 16.46 3.05 -11.53
N GLU A 184 17.42 3.21 -12.43
CA GLU A 184 17.91 2.09 -13.21
C GLU A 184 18.52 1.02 -12.30
N TYR A 185 18.36 -0.23 -12.72
CA TYR A 185 18.95 -1.38 -12.07
C TYR A 185 20.47 -1.32 -12.18
N THR A 186 21.15 -1.30 -11.04
CA THR A 186 22.61 -1.38 -10.99
C THR A 186 23.00 -2.76 -10.45
N HIS A 187 23.61 -3.58 -11.28
CA HIS A 187 24.15 -4.86 -10.88
C HIS A 187 25.64 -4.91 -11.17
N VAL A 188 26.41 -5.18 -10.15
CA VAL A 188 27.85 -5.48 -10.27
C VAL A 188 28.03 -6.96 -9.99
N SER A 189 28.57 -7.71 -10.96
CA SER A 189 28.83 -9.13 -10.78
C SER A 189 29.71 -9.38 -9.53
N PRO A 190 29.36 -10.36 -8.68
CA PRO A 190 30.21 -10.76 -7.57
C PRO A 190 31.65 -11.12 -7.99
N ASP A 191 31.82 -11.58 -9.24
CA ASP A 191 33.12 -11.94 -9.81
C ASP A 191 33.87 -10.76 -10.45
N SER A 192 33.33 -9.56 -10.37
CA SER A 192 34.01 -8.37 -10.88
C SER A 192 35.32 -8.11 -10.12
N SER A 193 36.33 -7.59 -10.83
CA SER A 193 37.61 -7.22 -10.21
C SER A 193 37.44 -6.19 -9.08
N PHE A 194 36.45 -5.31 -9.22
CA PHE A 194 36.09 -4.30 -8.21
C PHE A 194 35.62 -4.96 -6.90
N LEU A 195 34.61 -5.87 -6.96
CA LEU A 195 34.10 -6.52 -5.73
C LEU A 195 35.10 -7.50 -5.14
N ARG A 196 35.89 -8.19 -5.96
CA ARG A 196 37.01 -9.03 -5.44
C ARG A 196 38.07 -8.20 -4.73
N GLY A 197 38.44 -7.04 -5.27
CA GLY A 197 39.37 -6.10 -4.61
C GLY A 197 38.83 -5.56 -3.30
N LEU A 198 37.55 -5.16 -3.27
CA LEU A 198 36.89 -4.69 -2.05
C LEU A 198 36.82 -5.78 -0.97
N ALA A 199 36.46 -7.00 -1.35
CA ALA A 199 36.41 -8.15 -0.43
C ALA A 199 37.80 -8.54 0.10
N ALA A 200 38.86 -8.42 -0.73
CA ALA A 200 40.22 -8.66 -0.30
C ALA A 200 40.71 -7.58 0.71
N ALA A 201 40.40 -6.30 0.47
CA ALA A 201 40.72 -5.23 1.39
C ALA A 201 40.03 -5.40 2.76
N TYR A 202 38.73 -5.76 2.76
CA TYR A 202 37.96 -5.99 3.98
C TYR A 202 38.47 -7.18 4.83
N ARG A 203 39.04 -8.19 4.19
CA ARG A 203 39.64 -9.36 4.90
C ARG A 203 41.04 -9.12 5.42
N ALA A 204 41.68 -8.04 4.97
CA ALA A 204 43.05 -7.68 5.38
C ALA A 204 43.10 -6.79 6.65
N GLU A 205 41.94 -6.31 7.13
CA GLU A 205 41.74 -5.67 8.42
C GLU A 205 41.38 -6.69 9.51
#